data_50903b01ad485cfd70b66b56fe3f57aa
#
_entry.id   50903b01ad485cfd70b66b56fe3f57aa
#
_cell.length_a   1.000
_cell.length_b   1.000
_cell.length_c   1.000
_cell.angle_alpha   90.00
_cell.angle_beta   90.00
_cell.angle_gamma   90.00
#
_symmetry.space_group_name_H-M   'P 1'
#
loop_
_entity.id
_entity.type
_entity.pdbx_description
1 polymer ?
#
loop_
_entity_poly.entity_id
_entity_poly.type
_entity_poly.pdbx_seq_one_letter_code
_entity_poly.pdbx_strand_id
1 'polypeptide(L)'
;MTAMPARKGPGSVRQRGNSYEFYLDQRSRGQKGRQFRRGGFATEEDAGLALTLHRNEQRRRERFVDAPYTLSAVAEAWISQMQVKETTRERYGRDVRVHLEPTLGTRPLDKVTTREVVGFFETLRSSGGRGNTNRGQPLSYSSLCGIYTVLRQMYQWALIKGLATESPLARLDRRVFVGREQAALDLQFPVAIDALNPSDAFNLDETDAFLDALQSWTGSKANRGGHQWREAWTIALATGLRLGELLGLTDAHVDNHAGIIHIRQQVTCVAHKPILSGPKTKRSVRDLPIGDDVISLFRNQQRRRARYRMATKGDWPDNGLLFVLPDGRSPHPERFSREFKRFLNATDQRAIKFHGLRHTWATRALEASVPLSVVSERLGHSDERVTAQVYQHVTKEFARQGLIVEELMLSQRPPARR
;
A
#
# COMPACT_ATOMS: atom_id res chain seq x y z
N MET A 1 -57.92 -30.91 -18.02
CA MET A 1 -56.97 -29.83 -17.67
C MET A 1 -55.92 -29.81 -18.75
N THR A 2 -56.05 -28.93 -19.72
CA THR A 2 -55.15 -28.83 -20.90
C THR A 2 -53.96 -27.98 -20.53
N ALA A 3 -52.74 -28.58 -20.56
CA ALA A 3 -51.51 -27.90 -20.28
C ALA A 3 -51.27 -26.76 -21.33
N MET A 4 -51.14 -25.52 -20.89
CA MET A 4 -50.73 -24.41 -21.75
C MET A 4 -49.31 -24.67 -22.29
N PRO A 5 -49.07 -24.46 -23.60
CA PRO A 5 -47.74 -24.61 -24.16
C PRO A 5 -46.83 -23.50 -23.63
N ALA A 6 -45.66 -23.89 -23.14
CA ALA A 6 -44.61 -22.98 -22.67
C ALA A 6 -44.31 -21.92 -23.75
N ARG A 7 -44.37 -20.62 -23.41
CA ARG A 7 -43.98 -19.50 -24.27
C ARG A 7 -42.51 -19.69 -24.69
N LYS A 8 -42.31 -20.07 -25.97
CA LYS A 8 -40.97 -20.13 -26.58
C LYS A 8 -40.35 -18.73 -26.52
N GLY A 9 -39.23 -18.60 -25.82
CA GLY A 9 -38.47 -17.36 -25.81
C GLY A 9 -37.92 -17.00 -27.21
N PRO A 10 -37.37 -15.77 -27.41
CA PRO A 10 -37.03 -15.24 -28.74
C PRO A 10 -35.78 -15.88 -29.36
N GLY A 11 -35.70 -17.19 -29.46
CA GLY A 11 -34.67 -17.97 -30.14
C GLY A 11 -34.78 -19.45 -29.81
N SER A 12 -34.41 -20.32 -30.74
CA SER A 12 -34.45 -21.77 -30.56
C SER A 12 -33.30 -22.47 -31.30
N VAL A 13 -33.07 -23.71 -30.89
CA VAL A 13 -32.13 -24.64 -31.56
C VAL A 13 -32.93 -25.51 -32.53
N ARG A 14 -32.36 -25.83 -33.67
CA ARG A 14 -32.90 -26.80 -34.63
C ARG A 14 -31.80 -27.62 -35.28
N GLN A 15 -32.14 -28.82 -35.66
CA GLN A 15 -31.26 -29.69 -36.45
C GLN A 15 -31.28 -29.27 -37.94
N ARG A 16 -30.10 -29.27 -38.57
CA ARG A 16 -29.94 -29.01 -39.99
C ARG A 16 -28.92 -30.02 -40.57
N GLY A 17 -29.43 -31.06 -41.23
CA GLY A 17 -28.61 -32.19 -41.64
C GLY A 17 -27.99 -32.91 -40.43
N ASN A 18 -26.67 -33.12 -40.47
CA ASN A 18 -25.92 -33.78 -39.40
C ASN A 18 -25.41 -32.83 -38.33
N SER A 19 -25.84 -31.56 -38.32
CA SER A 19 -25.42 -30.58 -37.33
C SER A 19 -26.59 -29.81 -36.74
N TYR A 20 -26.34 -29.09 -35.64
CA TYR A 20 -27.32 -28.24 -34.99
C TYR A 20 -26.98 -26.78 -35.20
N GLU A 21 -28.01 -25.93 -35.31
CA GLU A 21 -27.86 -24.48 -35.35
C GLU A 21 -28.85 -23.83 -34.38
N PHE A 22 -28.46 -22.65 -33.85
CA PHE A 22 -29.40 -21.81 -33.14
C PHE A 22 -29.72 -20.54 -33.94
N TYR A 23 -30.89 -20.00 -33.72
CA TYR A 23 -31.28 -18.71 -34.29
C TYR A 23 -31.93 -17.83 -33.22
N LEU A 24 -31.75 -16.51 -33.38
CA LEU A 24 -32.30 -15.46 -32.54
C LEU A 24 -33.05 -14.46 -33.39
N ASP A 25 -34.27 -14.12 -33.00
CA ASP A 25 -35.07 -13.04 -33.61
C ASP A 25 -34.68 -11.71 -32.94
N GLN A 26 -33.95 -10.87 -33.66
CA GLN A 26 -33.59 -9.52 -33.22
C GLN A 26 -34.69 -8.54 -33.67
N ARG A 27 -35.80 -8.47 -32.93
CA ARG A 27 -36.84 -7.47 -33.13
C ARG A 27 -36.59 -6.27 -32.23
N SER A 28 -36.03 -5.19 -32.79
CA SER A 28 -36.20 -3.86 -32.22
C SER A 28 -37.61 -3.31 -32.60
N ARG A 29 -38.26 -2.59 -31.66
CA ARG A 29 -39.54 -1.96 -31.90
C ARG A 29 -39.49 -1.11 -33.19
N GLY A 30 -40.21 -1.55 -34.25
CA GLY A 30 -40.40 -0.78 -35.47
C GLY A 30 -39.53 -1.13 -36.69
N GLN A 31 -38.63 -2.11 -36.62
CA GLN A 31 -37.86 -2.55 -37.79
C GLN A 31 -38.10 -4.02 -38.16
N LYS A 32 -38.05 -4.35 -39.47
CA LYS A 32 -38.11 -5.75 -39.96
C LYS A 32 -36.96 -6.54 -39.33
N GLY A 33 -37.30 -7.56 -38.54
CA GLY A 33 -36.37 -8.33 -37.74
C GLY A 33 -35.26 -8.98 -38.54
N ARG A 34 -34.02 -8.74 -38.17
CA ARG A 34 -32.87 -9.46 -38.65
C ARG A 34 -32.67 -10.71 -37.81
N GLN A 35 -32.70 -11.90 -38.44
CA GLN A 35 -32.42 -13.15 -37.75
C GLN A 35 -30.92 -13.37 -37.67
N PHE A 36 -30.38 -13.55 -36.46
CA PHE A 36 -29.04 -14.02 -36.27
C PHE A 36 -29.04 -15.54 -36.19
N ARG A 37 -28.18 -16.19 -36.98
CA ARG A 37 -28.04 -17.67 -37.04
C ARG A 37 -26.58 -18.06 -36.85
N ARG A 38 -26.34 -19.14 -36.11
CA ARG A 38 -25.04 -19.76 -35.97
C ARG A 38 -25.24 -21.28 -35.92
N GLY A 39 -24.57 -21.99 -36.83
CA GLY A 39 -24.65 -23.44 -37.00
C GLY A 39 -23.28 -24.12 -36.89
N GLY A 40 -23.27 -25.44 -37.12
CA GLY A 40 -22.04 -26.23 -37.06
C GLY A 40 -21.77 -26.89 -35.72
N PHE A 41 -22.77 -26.96 -34.83
CA PHE A 41 -22.63 -27.65 -33.55
C PHE A 41 -22.89 -29.15 -33.71
N ALA A 42 -22.07 -29.99 -33.04
CA ALA A 42 -22.18 -31.43 -33.12
C ALA A 42 -23.41 -31.99 -32.40
N THR A 43 -23.84 -31.34 -31.31
CA THR A 43 -24.99 -31.75 -30.49
C THR A 43 -26.00 -30.61 -30.30
N GLU A 44 -27.23 -30.97 -29.97
CA GLU A 44 -28.27 -30.01 -29.59
C GLU A 44 -27.92 -29.24 -28.32
N GLU A 45 -27.21 -29.91 -27.39
CA GLU A 45 -26.76 -29.34 -26.12
C GLU A 45 -25.71 -28.25 -26.34
N ASP A 46 -24.72 -28.45 -27.22
CA ASP A 46 -23.73 -27.45 -27.61
C ASP A 46 -24.35 -26.22 -28.26
N ALA A 47 -25.33 -26.43 -29.14
CA ALA A 47 -26.09 -25.35 -29.77
C ALA A 47 -26.93 -24.57 -28.73
N GLY A 48 -27.51 -25.26 -27.74
CA GLY A 48 -28.27 -24.67 -26.63
C GLY A 48 -27.39 -23.87 -25.69
N LEU A 49 -26.21 -24.36 -25.37
CA LEU A 49 -25.20 -23.66 -24.58
C LEU A 49 -24.73 -22.39 -25.30
N ALA A 50 -24.39 -22.49 -26.57
CA ALA A 50 -23.99 -21.36 -27.41
C ALA A 50 -25.09 -20.31 -27.56
N LEU A 51 -26.35 -20.70 -27.66
CA LEU A 51 -27.52 -19.82 -27.64
C LEU A 51 -27.62 -19.07 -26.29
N THR A 52 -27.45 -19.79 -25.20
CA THR A 52 -27.48 -19.23 -23.84
C THR A 52 -26.39 -18.21 -23.62
N LEU A 53 -25.16 -18.54 -24.01
CA LEU A 53 -24.01 -17.63 -23.97
C LEU A 53 -24.24 -16.39 -24.82
N HIS A 54 -24.75 -16.55 -26.04
CA HIS A 54 -25.04 -15.43 -26.92
C HIS A 54 -26.17 -14.52 -26.38
N ARG A 55 -27.21 -15.10 -25.78
CA ARG A 55 -28.27 -14.34 -25.08
C ARG A 55 -27.74 -13.56 -23.88
N ASN A 56 -26.88 -14.18 -23.10
CA ASN A 56 -26.27 -13.52 -21.96
C ASN A 56 -25.37 -12.37 -22.41
N GLU A 57 -24.68 -12.54 -23.52
CA GLU A 57 -23.87 -11.49 -24.12
C GLU A 57 -24.71 -10.35 -24.71
N GLN A 58 -25.84 -10.66 -25.37
CA GLN A 58 -26.79 -9.65 -25.85
C GLN A 58 -27.47 -8.90 -24.68
N ARG A 59 -27.94 -9.60 -23.64
CA ARG A 59 -28.46 -8.97 -22.42
C ARG A 59 -27.43 -8.09 -21.73
N ARG A 60 -26.17 -8.49 -21.77
CA ARG A 60 -25.06 -7.65 -21.36
C ARG A 60 -24.99 -6.36 -22.19
N ARG A 61 -25.03 -6.46 -23.52
CA ARG A 61 -25.00 -5.30 -24.45
C ARG A 61 -26.22 -4.40 -24.28
N GLU A 62 -27.41 -4.96 -24.13
CA GLU A 62 -28.69 -4.23 -23.98
C GLU A 62 -28.76 -3.50 -22.63
N ARG A 63 -28.26 -4.07 -21.54
CA ARG A 63 -28.14 -3.38 -20.25
C ARG A 63 -27.21 -2.16 -20.30
N PHE A 64 -26.28 -2.15 -21.24
CA PHE A 64 -25.35 -1.04 -21.46
C PHE A 64 -25.88 0.07 -22.37
N VAL A 65 -26.93 -0.17 -23.11
CA VAL A 65 -27.45 0.80 -24.11
C VAL A 65 -28.35 1.89 -23.49
N ASP A 66 -28.98 1.62 -22.34
CA ASP A 66 -29.98 2.54 -21.77
C ASP A 66 -29.43 3.61 -20.80
N ALA A 67 -28.22 3.48 -20.30
CA ALA A 67 -27.46 4.56 -19.63
C ALA A 67 -25.96 4.17 -19.58
N PRO A 68 -25.09 4.86 -20.30
CA PRO A 68 -23.67 4.57 -20.25
C PRO A 68 -23.16 4.86 -18.83
N TYR A 69 -22.79 3.79 -18.12
CA TYR A 69 -22.16 3.96 -16.80
C TYR A 69 -20.91 4.78 -16.96
N THR A 70 -20.88 5.94 -16.32
CA THR A 70 -19.66 6.76 -16.29
C THR A 70 -18.60 6.10 -15.45
N LEU A 71 -17.33 6.41 -15.71
CA LEU A 71 -16.22 5.89 -14.93
C LEU A 71 -16.37 6.22 -13.43
N SER A 72 -16.84 7.43 -13.08
CA SER A 72 -17.12 7.84 -11.70
C SER A 72 -18.19 6.95 -11.04
N ALA A 73 -19.30 6.70 -11.71
CA ALA A 73 -20.38 5.87 -11.16
C ALA A 73 -19.91 4.42 -10.90
N VAL A 74 -19.11 3.88 -11.82
CA VAL A 74 -18.53 2.54 -11.66
C VAL A 74 -17.48 2.52 -10.53
N ALA A 75 -16.66 3.55 -10.42
CA ALA A 75 -15.67 3.66 -9.35
C ALA A 75 -16.33 3.73 -7.96
N GLU A 76 -17.41 4.51 -7.82
CA GLU A 76 -18.20 4.58 -6.59
C GLU A 76 -18.80 3.23 -6.20
N ALA A 77 -19.45 2.55 -7.16
CA ALA A 77 -20.02 1.23 -6.95
C ALA A 77 -18.96 0.19 -6.58
N TRP A 78 -17.80 0.24 -7.22
CA TRP A 78 -16.67 -0.63 -6.92
C TRP A 78 -16.13 -0.41 -5.49
N ILE A 79 -15.87 0.86 -5.10
CA ILE A 79 -15.36 1.24 -3.78
C ILE A 79 -16.34 0.81 -2.69
N SER A 80 -17.65 0.99 -2.89
CA SER A 80 -18.68 0.62 -1.91
C SER A 80 -18.74 -0.89 -1.64
N GLN A 81 -18.44 -1.72 -2.65
CA GLN A 81 -18.48 -3.18 -2.56
C GLN A 81 -17.13 -3.82 -2.18
N MET A 82 -16.07 -3.03 -2.01
CA MET A 82 -14.76 -3.58 -1.68
C MET A 82 -14.70 -4.19 -0.28
N GLN A 83 -14.20 -5.42 -0.21
CA GLN A 83 -13.87 -6.08 1.06
C GLN A 83 -12.38 -5.89 1.39
N VAL A 84 -12.01 -4.68 1.73
CA VAL A 84 -10.63 -4.29 2.08
C VAL A 84 -10.62 -3.48 3.38
N LYS A 85 -9.43 -3.33 3.97
CA LYS A 85 -9.26 -2.44 5.13
C LYS A 85 -9.71 -1.02 4.78
N GLU A 86 -10.35 -0.32 5.73
CA GLU A 86 -10.88 1.03 5.54
C GLU A 86 -9.82 2.02 5.03
N THR A 87 -8.59 1.92 5.54
CA THR A 87 -7.45 2.73 5.06
C THR A 87 -7.16 2.53 3.56
N THR A 88 -7.37 1.32 3.03
CA THR A 88 -7.20 1.02 1.59
C THR A 88 -8.36 1.59 0.80
N ARG A 89 -9.60 1.43 1.29
CA ARG A 89 -10.80 2.00 0.67
C ARG A 89 -10.69 3.52 0.57
N GLU A 90 -10.28 4.18 1.64
CA GLU A 90 -10.09 5.62 1.72
C GLU A 90 -9.01 6.11 0.73
N ARG A 91 -7.88 5.41 0.64
CA ARG A 91 -6.83 5.70 -0.33
C ARG A 91 -7.34 5.59 -1.76
N TYR A 92 -8.03 4.50 -2.10
CA TYR A 92 -8.55 4.29 -3.44
C TYR A 92 -9.63 5.34 -3.79
N GLY A 93 -10.52 5.64 -2.83
CA GLY A 93 -11.50 6.71 -3.00
C GLY A 93 -10.87 8.08 -3.22
N ARG A 94 -9.78 8.38 -2.51
CA ARG A 94 -9.01 9.61 -2.73
C ARG A 94 -8.38 9.63 -4.12
N ASP A 95 -7.71 8.55 -4.55
CA ASP A 95 -7.06 8.47 -5.84
C ASP A 95 -8.08 8.61 -7.00
N VAL A 96 -9.28 8.06 -6.83
CA VAL A 96 -10.42 8.27 -7.75
C VAL A 96 -10.81 9.74 -7.78
N ARG A 97 -11.22 10.32 -6.64
CA ARG A 97 -11.72 11.72 -6.57
C ARG A 97 -10.72 12.76 -7.02
N VAL A 98 -9.44 12.55 -6.67
CA VAL A 98 -8.39 13.57 -6.94
C VAL A 98 -7.87 13.47 -8.37
N HIS A 99 -7.75 12.27 -8.93
CA HIS A 99 -7.06 12.07 -10.19
C HIS A 99 -7.97 11.57 -11.32
N LEU A 100 -8.84 10.59 -11.08
CA LEU A 100 -9.64 9.96 -12.13
C LEU A 100 -10.88 10.78 -12.48
N GLU A 101 -11.66 11.19 -11.48
CA GLU A 101 -12.91 11.94 -11.69
C GLU A 101 -12.74 13.24 -12.48
N PRO A 102 -11.74 14.09 -12.22
CA PRO A 102 -11.62 15.37 -12.93
C PRO A 102 -11.28 15.23 -14.42
N THR A 103 -10.82 14.06 -14.86
CA THR A 103 -10.33 13.83 -16.23
C THR A 103 -11.13 12.80 -16.99
N LEU A 104 -11.37 11.65 -16.40
CA LEU A 104 -12.02 10.50 -17.01
C LEU A 104 -13.41 10.22 -16.42
N GLY A 105 -13.77 10.88 -15.32
CA GLY A 105 -14.95 10.53 -14.52
C GLY A 105 -16.29 10.60 -15.27
N THR A 106 -16.48 11.57 -16.13
CA THR A 106 -17.70 11.76 -16.92
C THR A 106 -17.74 10.90 -18.18
N ARG A 107 -16.63 10.25 -18.53
CA ARG A 107 -16.58 9.40 -19.73
C ARG A 107 -17.35 8.10 -19.49
N PRO A 108 -18.14 7.64 -20.48
CA PRO A 108 -18.70 6.30 -20.45
C PRO A 108 -17.57 5.27 -20.34
N LEU A 109 -17.69 4.31 -19.40
CA LEU A 109 -16.62 3.37 -19.06
C LEU A 109 -16.14 2.55 -20.29
N ASP A 110 -17.08 2.13 -21.15
CA ASP A 110 -16.85 1.35 -22.37
C ASP A 110 -16.28 2.19 -23.53
N LYS A 111 -16.27 3.52 -23.42
CA LYS A 111 -15.74 4.46 -24.40
C LYS A 111 -14.36 5.01 -24.05
N VAL A 112 -13.85 4.72 -22.86
CA VAL A 112 -12.48 5.09 -22.48
C VAL A 112 -11.50 4.27 -23.29
N THR A 113 -10.66 4.95 -24.06
CA THR A 113 -9.67 4.33 -24.95
C THR A 113 -8.32 4.20 -24.27
N THR A 114 -7.51 3.24 -24.75
CA THR A 114 -6.09 3.11 -24.34
C THR A 114 -5.32 4.41 -24.53
N ARG A 115 -5.57 5.15 -25.61
CA ARG A 115 -4.92 6.45 -25.89
C ARG A 115 -5.26 7.50 -24.83
N GLU A 116 -6.51 7.58 -24.41
CA GLU A 116 -6.94 8.50 -23.34
C GLU A 116 -6.26 8.14 -22.01
N VAL A 117 -6.15 6.85 -21.69
CA VAL A 117 -5.44 6.39 -20.49
C VAL A 117 -3.96 6.74 -20.53
N VAL A 118 -3.28 6.56 -21.67
CA VAL A 118 -1.86 6.96 -21.84
C VAL A 118 -1.71 8.46 -21.65
N GLY A 119 -2.50 9.30 -22.33
CA GLY A 119 -2.46 10.76 -22.19
C GLY A 119 -2.77 11.23 -20.76
N PHE A 120 -3.69 10.55 -20.07
CA PHE A 120 -3.97 10.79 -18.65
C PHE A 120 -2.71 10.59 -17.78
N PHE A 121 -2.00 9.46 -17.94
CA PHE A 121 -0.78 9.20 -17.17
C PHE A 121 0.38 10.12 -17.55
N GLU A 122 0.50 10.53 -18.81
CA GLU A 122 1.47 11.53 -19.25
C GLU A 122 1.23 12.89 -18.56
N THR A 123 -0.04 13.29 -18.47
CA THR A 123 -0.43 14.49 -17.72
C THR A 123 -0.08 14.38 -16.24
N LEU A 124 -0.36 13.24 -15.61
CA LEU A 124 -0.01 13.01 -14.20
C LEU A 124 1.51 13.04 -13.98
N ARG A 125 2.27 12.50 -14.92
CA ARG A 125 3.73 12.49 -14.89
C ARG A 125 4.34 13.89 -15.03
N SER A 126 3.73 14.79 -15.78
CA SER A 126 4.26 16.14 -15.99
C SER A 126 3.75 17.15 -14.96
N SER A 127 2.47 17.07 -14.56
CA SER A 127 1.80 18.11 -13.77
C SER A 127 0.66 17.59 -12.89
N GLY A 128 0.69 16.32 -12.49
CA GLY A 128 -0.40 15.63 -11.80
C GLY A 128 -0.60 15.98 -10.34
N GLY A 129 0.31 16.75 -9.72
CA GLY A 129 0.19 17.15 -8.32
C GLY A 129 -1.07 17.99 -8.07
N ARG A 130 -1.89 17.58 -7.09
CA ARG A 130 -3.15 18.26 -6.71
C ARG A 130 -3.14 18.77 -5.27
N GLY A 131 -2.12 18.44 -4.48
CA GLY A 131 -1.97 18.92 -3.11
C GLY A 131 -1.52 20.38 -3.04
N ASN A 132 -1.72 21.01 -1.87
CA ASN A 132 -1.35 22.43 -1.66
C ASN A 132 0.16 22.70 -1.86
N THR A 133 1.00 21.71 -1.56
CA THR A 133 2.48 21.84 -1.64
C THR A 133 3.07 21.35 -2.95
N ASN A 134 2.32 20.55 -3.75
CA ASN A 134 2.80 19.96 -5.00
C ASN A 134 1.88 20.21 -6.19
N ARG A 135 1.04 21.26 -6.13
CA ARG A 135 0.10 21.58 -7.21
C ARG A 135 0.85 21.86 -8.50
N GLY A 136 0.47 21.15 -9.57
CA GLY A 136 1.10 21.26 -10.88
C GLY A 136 2.50 20.64 -11.00
N GLN A 137 3.00 19.97 -9.95
CA GLN A 137 4.26 19.24 -9.99
C GLN A 137 4.08 17.82 -10.53
N PRO A 138 5.12 17.20 -11.09
CA PRO A 138 5.12 15.80 -11.46
C PRO A 138 4.73 14.89 -10.29
N LEU A 139 3.93 13.85 -10.57
CA LEU A 139 3.71 12.81 -9.58
C LEU A 139 4.90 11.85 -9.55
N SER A 140 5.21 11.36 -8.34
CA SER A 140 6.22 10.31 -8.17
C SER A 140 5.76 9.01 -8.87
N TYR A 141 6.74 8.21 -9.29
CA TYR A 141 6.48 6.90 -9.88
C TYR A 141 5.58 6.01 -9.01
N SER A 142 5.83 5.97 -7.71
CA SER A 142 5.01 5.23 -6.74
C SER A 142 3.55 5.68 -6.74
N SER A 143 3.30 6.99 -6.87
CA SER A 143 1.94 7.53 -6.98
C SER A 143 1.26 7.10 -8.28
N LEU A 144 1.97 7.17 -9.40
CA LEU A 144 1.48 6.71 -10.71
C LEU A 144 1.11 5.22 -10.68
N CYS A 145 1.97 4.37 -10.10
CA CYS A 145 1.70 2.94 -9.92
C CYS A 145 0.48 2.70 -9.03
N GLY A 146 0.27 3.51 -8.00
CA GLY A 146 -0.91 3.47 -7.14
C GLY A 146 -2.19 3.72 -7.94
N ILE A 147 -2.24 4.82 -8.70
CA ILE A 147 -3.38 5.21 -9.53
C ILE A 147 -3.65 4.16 -10.63
N TYR A 148 -2.60 3.65 -11.27
CA TYR A 148 -2.71 2.55 -12.24
C TYR A 148 -3.36 1.31 -11.62
N THR A 149 -2.95 0.95 -10.41
CA THR A 149 -3.51 -0.21 -9.69
C THR A 149 -4.99 -0.01 -9.41
N VAL A 150 -5.41 1.19 -8.99
CA VAL A 150 -6.82 1.55 -8.78
C VAL A 150 -7.62 1.39 -10.07
N LEU A 151 -7.16 2.00 -11.15
CA LEU A 151 -7.85 1.94 -12.44
C LEU A 151 -7.94 0.50 -12.98
N ARG A 152 -6.85 -0.27 -12.88
CA ARG A 152 -6.81 -1.66 -13.29
C ARG A 152 -7.78 -2.55 -12.49
N GLN A 153 -7.80 -2.43 -11.18
CA GLN A 153 -8.68 -3.22 -10.32
C GLN A 153 -10.15 -2.88 -10.53
N MET A 154 -10.46 -1.59 -10.71
CA MET A 154 -11.81 -1.14 -11.05
C MET A 154 -12.29 -1.75 -12.38
N TYR A 155 -11.46 -1.72 -13.44
CA TYR A 155 -11.82 -2.36 -14.72
C TYR A 155 -11.96 -3.87 -14.61
N GLN A 156 -11.09 -4.55 -13.85
CA GLN A 156 -11.22 -5.99 -13.59
C GLN A 156 -12.56 -6.31 -12.91
N TRP A 157 -12.93 -5.53 -11.89
CA TRP A 157 -14.23 -5.68 -11.25
C TRP A 157 -15.39 -5.39 -12.20
N ALA A 158 -15.31 -4.35 -13.01
CA ALA A 158 -16.31 -3.99 -13.99
C ALA A 158 -16.50 -5.09 -15.06
N LEU A 159 -15.42 -5.72 -15.53
CA LEU A 159 -15.47 -6.87 -16.44
C LEU A 159 -16.19 -8.06 -15.80
N ILE A 160 -15.86 -8.40 -14.54
CA ILE A 160 -16.52 -9.49 -13.80
C ILE A 160 -18.02 -9.20 -13.61
N LYS A 161 -18.37 -7.95 -13.31
CA LYS A 161 -19.78 -7.53 -13.16
C LYS A 161 -20.51 -7.34 -14.49
N GLY A 162 -19.80 -7.44 -15.59
CA GLY A 162 -20.36 -7.21 -16.93
C GLY A 162 -20.70 -5.75 -17.22
N LEU A 163 -20.06 -4.81 -16.50
CA LEU A 163 -20.20 -3.36 -16.71
C LEU A 163 -19.24 -2.81 -17.78
N ALA A 164 -18.26 -3.59 -18.19
CA ALA A 164 -17.38 -3.33 -19.32
C ALA A 164 -17.22 -4.60 -20.15
N THR A 165 -16.94 -4.47 -21.44
CA THR A 165 -16.63 -5.58 -22.33
C THR A 165 -15.14 -5.77 -22.51
N GLU A 166 -14.36 -4.71 -22.39
CA GLU A 166 -12.91 -4.69 -22.56
C GLU A 166 -12.29 -3.67 -21.60
N SER A 167 -11.03 -3.89 -21.22
CA SER A 167 -10.26 -2.94 -20.43
C SER A 167 -9.29 -2.17 -21.32
N PRO A 168 -9.26 -0.84 -21.28
CA PRO A 168 -8.28 -0.05 -22.03
C PRO A 168 -6.85 -0.27 -21.51
N LEU A 169 -6.69 -0.95 -20.39
CA LEU A 169 -5.42 -1.32 -19.78
C LEU A 169 -4.95 -2.73 -20.19
N ALA A 170 -5.74 -3.49 -20.94
CA ALA A 170 -5.43 -4.90 -21.25
C ALA A 170 -4.06 -5.09 -21.91
N ARG A 171 -3.64 -4.12 -22.73
CA ARG A 171 -2.35 -4.11 -23.44
C ARG A 171 -1.36 -3.11 -22.89
N LEU A 172 -1.69 -2.42 -21.78
CA LEU A 172 -0.81 -1.43 -21.15
C LEU A 172 -0.01 -2.08 -20.03
N ASP A 173 1.30 -2.04 -20.17
CA ASP A 173 2.22 -2.32 -19.07
C ASP A 173 2.50 -1.02 -18.29
N ARG A 174 2.73 -1.14 -16.97
CA ARG A 174 3.18 -0.03 -16.12
C ARG A 174 4.42 0.68 -16.69
N ARG A 175 5.24 -0.03 -17.46
CA ARG A 175 6.42 0.49 -18.16
C ARG A 175 6.14 1.65 -19.11
N VAL A 176 4.90 1.78 -19.59
CA VAL A 176 4.49 2.91 -20.44
C VAL A 176 4.62 4.26 -19.73
N PHE A 177 4.52 4.27 -18.36
CA PHE A 177 4.57 5.49 -17.56
C PHE A 177 5.96 5.79 -16.99
N VAL A 178 6.94 4.92 -17.25
CA VAL A 178 8.25 4.93 -16.63
C VAL A 178 9.31 4.96 -17.70
N GLY A 179 10.39 5.71 -17.49
CA GLY A 179 11.58 5.62 -18.32
C GLY A 179 12.13 4.19 -18.33
N ARG A 180 12.80 3.81 -19.42
CA ARG A 180 13.33 2.45 -19.61
C ARG A 180 14.23 1.96 -18.48
N GLU A 181 15.03 2.86 -17.88
CA GLU A 181 15.92 2.54 -16.76
C GLU A 181 15.15 2.14 -15.51
N GLN A 182 14.11 2.90 -15.15
CA GLN A 182 13.27 2.59 -13.98
C GLN A 182 12.46 1.30 -14.21
N ALA A 183 12.01 1.04 -15.43
CA ALA A 183 11.31 -0.19 -15.79
C ALA A 183 12.19 -1.43 -15.68
N ALA A 184 13.48 -1.30 -16.02
CA ALA A 184 14.45 -2.38 -15.86
C ALA A 184 14.74 -2.68 -14.39
N LEU A 185 14.82 -1.65 -13.55
CA LEU A 185 14.97 -1.78 -12.09
C LEU A 185 13.75 -2.47 -11.47
N ASP A 186 12.52 -2.12 -11.90
CA ASP A 186 11.29 -2.72 -11.40
C ASP A 186 11.10 -4.19 -11.78
N LEU A 187 11.67 -4.62 -12.90
CA LEU A 187 11.64 -6.04 -13.30
C LEU A 187 12.57 -6.89 -12.44
N GLN A 188 13.71 -6.31 -12.04
CA GLN A 188 14.64 -6.98 -11.12
C GLN A 188 14.13 -6.92 -9.68
N PHE A 189 13.49 -5.82 -9.29
CA PHE A 189 13.07 -5.57 -7.91
C PHE A 189 11.70 -4.87 -7.90
N PRO A 190 10.58 -5.61 -7.77
CA PRO A 190 9.27 -4.99 -7.59
C PRO A 190 9.33 -4.08 -6.37
N VAL A 191 9.08 -2.78 -6.58
CA VAL A 191 9.15 -1.76 -5.54
C VAL A 191 8.16 -2.13 -4.43
N ALA A 192 8.68 -2.64 -3.33
CA ALA A 192 7.92 -2.76 -2.11
C ALA A 192 7.62 -1.33 -1.62
N ILE A 193 6.38 -1.10 -1.17
CA ILE A 193 5.92 0.21 -0.65
C ILE A 193 6.81 0.70 0.51
N ASP A 194 7.51 -0.23 1.17
CA ASP A 194 8.47 0.02 2.27
C ASP A 194 9.92 -0.13 1.80
N ALA A 195 10.24 0.11 0.50
CA ALA A 195 11.61 0.04 0.02
C ALA A 195 12.49 1.00 0.85
N LEU A 196 13.47 0.41 1.51
CA LEU A 196 14.43 1.13 2.32
C LEU A 196 15.32 1.93 1.35
N ASN A 197 15.22 3.26 1.38
CA ASN A 197 16.11 4.13 0.63
C ASN A 197 17.28 4.54 1.55
N PRO A 198 18.51 4.16 1.25
CA PRO A 198 19.68 4.54 2.06
C PRO A 198 19.83 6.04 2.25
N SER A 199 19.38 6.85 1.27
CA SER A 199 19.39 8.30 1.41
C SER A 199 18.42 8.83 2.49
N ASP A 200 17.48 8.02 2.95
CA ASP A 200 16.56 8.34 4.04
C ASP A 200 17.11 7.89 5.42
N ALA A 201 18.25 7.16 5.49
CA ALA A 201 18.88 6.73 6.73
C ALA A 201 19.94 7.74 7.19
N PHE A 202 20.10 7.94 8.49
CA PHE A 202 21.26 8.64 9.06
C PHE A 202 22.52 7.77 8.98
N ASN A 203 23.66 8.39 8.70
CA ASN A 203 24.97 7.76 8.92
C ASN A 203 25.31 7.76 10.42
N LEU A 204 26.51 7.27 10.80
CA LEU A 204 26.90 7.16 12.21
C LEU A 204 26.99 8.54 12.88
N ASP A 205 27.72 9.48 12.28
CA ASP A 205 27.88 10.84 12.81
C ASP A 205 26.56 11.58 12.93
N GLU A 206 25.66 11.42 11.93
CA GLU A 206 24.32 11.98 11.97
C GLU A 206 23.44 11.33 13.06
N THR A 207 23.64 10.04 13.33
CA THR A 207 22.93 9.32 14.40
C THR A 207 23.36 9.85 15.77
N ASP A 208 24.66 10.05 15.99
CA ASP A 208 25.20 10.60 17.24
C ASP A 208 24.74 12.04 17.43
N ALA A 209 24.87 12.88 16.40
CA ALA A 209 24.38 14.26 16.43
C ALA A 209 22.86 14.34 16.71
N PHE A 210 22.07 13.42 16.16
CA PHE A 210 20.63 13.32 16.43
C PHE A 210 20.34 12.99 17.91
N LEU A 211 21.07 12.04 18.50
CA LEU A 211 20.93 11.65 19.90
C LEU A 211 21.34 12.79 20.84
N ASP A 212 22.44 13.50 20.56
CA ASP A 212 22.90 14.66 21.32
C ASP A 212 21.87 15.81 21.26
N ALA A 213 21.36 16.08 20.05
CA ALA A 213 20.30 17.06 19.87
C ALA A 213 19.03 16.71 20.65
N LEU A 214 18.67 15.42 20.75
CA LEU A 214 17.55 14.97 21.56
C LEU A 214 17.75 15.19 23.05
N GLN A 215 18.96 15.05 23.58
CA GLN A 215 19.25 15.29 24.99
C GLN A 215 19.07 16.76 25.37
N SER A 216 19.50 17.68 24.52
CA SER A 216 19.41 19.13 24.73
C SER A 216 18.04 19.71 24.34
N TRP A 217 17.14 18.95 23.70
CA TRP A 217 15.88 19.45 23.19
C TRP A 217 14.85 19.77 24.28
N THR A 218 14.56 21.04 24.46
CA THR A 218 13.55 21.52 25.42
C THR A 218 12.19 21.86 24.79
N GLY A 219 12.04 21.62 23.48
CA GLY A 219 10.87 21.97 22.68
C GLY A 219 11.04 23.30 21.94
N SER A 220 10.24 23.54 20.91
CA SER A 220 10.24 24.83 20.20
C SER A 220 9.46 25.88 20.99
N LYS A 221 9.81 27.17 20.84
CA LYS A 221 9.08 28.31 21.43
C LYS A 221 7.59 28.30 21.06
N ALA A 222 7.23 27.79 19.87
CA ALA A 222 5.87 27.66 19.36
C ALA A 222 5.11 26.41 19.92
N ASN A 223 5.83 25.43 20.48
CA ASN A 223 5.25 24.18 20.94
C ASN A 223 5.94 23.70 22.21
N ARG A 224 5.50 24.24 23.36
CA ARG A 224 6.04 23.90 24.71
C ARG A 224 6.00 22.40 25.04
N GLY A 225 5.33 21.58 24.23
CA GLY A 225 5.21 20.14 24.40
C GLY A 225 6.13 19.30 23.51
N GLY A 226 6.95 19.89 22.64
CA GLY A 226 7.78 19.15 21.66
C GLY A 226 8.80 18.19 22.28
N HIS A 227 9.26 18.47 23.52
CA HIS A 227 10.15 17.59 24.29
C HIS A 227 9.48 16.28 24.73
N GLN A 228 8.15 16.23 24.71
CA GLN A 228 7.39 15.03 25.12
C GLN A 228 7.65 13.82 24.23
N TRP A 229 8.16 14.01 23.01
CA TRP A 229 8.40 12.93 22.07
C TRP A 229 9.84 12.42 22.04
N ARG A 230 10.73 12.97 22.84
CA ARG A 230 12.13 12.56 22.87
C ARG A 230 12.31 11.05 23.04
N GLU A 231 11.71 10.47 24.08
CA GLU A 231 11.76 9.03 24.32
C GLU A 231 11.16 8.23 23.16
N ALA A 232 10.07 8.70 22.57
CA ALA A 232 9.42 8.05 21.45
C ALA A 232 10.34 7.99 20.21
N TRP A 233 11.05 9.09 19.91
CA TRP A 233 11.98 9.15 18.78
C TRP A 233 13.23 8.31 19.03
N THR A 234 13.77 8.33 20.25
CA THR A 234 14.90 7.48 20.64
C THR A 234 14.53 5.99 20.58
N ILE A 235 13.36 5.61 21.09
CA ILE A 235 12.86 4.23 21.01
C ILE A 235 12.68 3.81 19.55
N ALA A 236 12.12 4.67 18.69
CA ALA A 236 11.96 4.37 17.28
C ALA A 236 13.30 4.12 16.57
N LEU A 237 14.32 4.94 16.87
CA LEU A 237 15.68 4.78 16.36
C LEU A 237 16.29 3.45 16.85
N ALA A 238 16.21 3.17 18.14
CA ALA A 238 16.84 1.99 18.77
C ALA A 238 16.14 0.66 18.40
N THR A 239 14.86 0.69 18.01
CA THR A 239 14.08 -0.53 17.82
C THR A 239 13.65 -0.77 16.36
N GLY A 240 13.67 0.26 15.51
CA GLY A 240 13.17 0.18 14.14
C GLY A 240 11.64 0.02 14.04
N LEU A 241 10.87 0.33 15.09
CA LEU A 241 9.41 0.27 15.07
C LEU A 241 8.81 1.20 14.01
N ARG A 242 7.74 0.74 13.36
CA ARG A 242 6.94 1.63 12.52
C ARG A 242 6.21 2.66 13.37
N LEU A 243 5.96 3.86 12.82
CA LEU A 243 5.23 4.91 13.55
C LEU A 243 3.92 4.42 14.17
N GLY A 244 3.11 3.70 13.39
CA GLY A 244 1.84 3.18 13.88
C GLY A 244 2.00 2.14 14.98
N GLU A 245 3.01 1.27 14.89
CA GLU A 245 3.35 0.30 15.93
C GLU A 245 3.77 1.00 17.22
N LEU A 246 4.68 1.98 17.14
CA LEU A 246 5.13 2.78 18.27
C LEU A 246 3.97 3.47 18.99
N LEU A 247 3.14 4.20 18.24
CA LEU A 247 1.99 4.94 18.81
C LEU A 247 0.87 4.01 19.33
N GLY A 248 0.86 2.75 18.85
CA GLY A 248 -0.09 1.74 19.29
C GLY A 248 0.33 0.97 20.54
N LEU A 249 1.54 1.19 21.06
CA LEU A 249 1.98 0.48 22.27
C LEU A 249 1.18 0.91 23.51
N THR A 250 0.87 -0.09 24.35
CA THR A 250 0.27 0.08 25.67
C THR A 250 1.20 -0.46 26.75
N ASP A 251 0.91 -0.23 28.01
CA ASP A 251 1.67 -0.82 29.12
C ASP A 251 1.72 -2.36 29.03
N ALA A 252 0.63 -3.00 28.63
CA ALA A 252 0.57 -4.45 28.46
C ALA A 252 1.45 -4.99 27.33
N HIS A 253 1.88 -4.13 26.42
CA HIS A 253 2.76 -4.50 25.29
C HIS A 253 4.25 -4.38 25.63
N VAL A 254 4.63 -3.87 26.79
CA VAL A 254 6.02 -3.70 27.19
C VAL A 254 6.28 -4.45 28.48
N ASP A 255 6.90 -5.62 28.36
CA ASP A 255 7.40 -6.36 29.51
C ASP A 255 8.77 -5.82 29.89
N ASN A 256 8.77 -4.91 30.88
CA ASN A 256 9.99 -4.30 31.40
C ASN A 256 10.86 -5.29 32.21
N HIS A 257 10.35 -6.48 32.56
CA HIS A 257 11.06 -7.49 33.32
C HIS A 257 11.73 -8.48 32.38
N ALA A 258 11.00 -8.98 31.38
CA ALA A 258 11.56 -9.86 30.37
C ALA A 258 12.36 -9.10 29.29
N GLY A 259 12.27 -7.76 29.24
CA GLY A 259 12.90 -6.97 28.18
C GLY A 259 12.30 -7.24 26.81
N ILE A 260 10.96 -7.28 26.70
CA ILE A 260 10.28 -7.64 25.43
C ILE A 260 9.20 -6.61 25.12
N ILE A 261 9.12 -6.19 23.86
CA ILE A 261 7.99 -5.46 23.30
C ILE A 261 7.14 -6.43 22.48
N HIS A 262 5.86 -6.54 22.82
CA HIS A 262 4.86 -7.33 22.10
C HIS A 262 4.16 -6.45 21.06
N ILE A 263 4.45 -6.61 19.77
CA ILE A 263 3.79 -5.85 18.72
C ILE A 263 2.52 -6.57 18.29
N ARG A 264 1.36 -6.05 18.71
CA ARG A 264 0.04 -6.67 18.51
C ARG A 264 -0.96 -5.74 17.85
N GLN A 265 -0.69 -4.45 17.85
CA GLN A 265 -1.58 -3.42 17.30
C GLN A 265 -0.78 -2.22 16.78
N GLN A 266 -1.48 -1.34 16.08
CA GLN A 266 -0.94 -0.09 15.55
C GLN A 266 -1.99 1.01 15.56
N VAL A 267 -1.57 2.28 15.59
CA VAL A 267 -2.41 3.43 15.29
C VAL A 267 -2.37 3.68 13.79
N THR A 268 -3.54 3.78 13.18
CA THR A 268 -3.72 4.21 11.78
C THR A 268 -4.66 5.41 11.73
N CYS A 269 -4.76 6.09 10.58
CA CYS A 269 -5.74 7.15 10.38
C CYS A 269 -6.81 6.70 9.40
N VAL A 270 -8.07 6.92 9.77
CA VAL A 270 -9.24 6.78 8.89
C VAL A 270 -10.07 8.04 9.05
N ALA A 271 -10.49 8.66 7.95
CA ALA A 271 -11.21 9.93 7.93
C ALA A 271 -10.56 10.98 8.84
N HIS A 272 -9.23 11.11 8.76
CA HIS A 272 -8.41 12.01 9.58
C HIS A 272 -8.50 11.76 11.11
N LYS A 273 -9.01 10.62 11.55
CA LYS A 273 -9.06 10.25 12.98
C LYS A 273 -8.06 9.12 13.24
N PRO A 274 -7.22 9.22 14.28
CA PRO A 274 -6.39 8.11 14.72
C PRO A 274 -7.28 7.00 15.28
N ILE A 275 -7.09 5.78 14.81
CA ILE A 275 -7.78 4.59 15.29
C ILE A 275 -6.78 3.48 15.59
N LEU A 276 -7.09 2.64 16.57
CA LEU A 276 -6.36 1.41 16.82
C LEU A 276 -6.81 0.33 15.83
N SER A 277 -5.86 -0.37 15.26
CA SER A 277 -6.11 -1.48 14.34
C SER A 277 -5.09 -2.60 14.56
N GLY A 278 -5.44 -3.81 14.18
CA GLY A 278 -4.47 -4.92 14.12
C GLY A 278 -3.33 -4.64 13.14
N PRO A 279 -2.20 -5.33 13.26
CA PRO A 279 -1.08 -5.21 12.36
C PRO A 279 -1.48 -5.46 10.90
N LYS A 280 -0.70 -4.90 9.96
CA LYS A 280 -0.99 -4.98 8.52
C LYS A 280 -0.91 -6.43 7.99
N THR A 281 0.01 -7.22 8.50
CA THR A 281 0.26 -8.61 8.10
C THR A 281 0.48 -9.50 9.32
N LYS A 282 0.34 -10.82 9.16
CA LYS A 282 0.66 -11.80 10.23
C LYS A 282 2.11 -11.68 10.71
N ARG A 283 3.08 -11.42 9.82
CA ARG A 283 4.50 -11.23 10.17
C ARG A 283 4.77 -9.93 10.94
N SER A 284 3.84 -8.98 10.92
CA SER A 284 3.95 -7.77 11.76
C SER A 284 3.65 -8.05 13.23
N VAL A 285 2.96 -9.14 13.54
CA VAL A 285 2.77 -9.65 14.92
C VAL A 285 4.07 -10.33 15.33
N ARG A 286 4.80 -9.74 16.28
CA ARG A 286 6.11 -10.23 16.70
C ARG A 286 6.45 -9.79 18.11
N ASP A 287 7.39 -10.46 18.72
CA ASP A 287 8.02 -10.10 19.97
C ASP A 287 9.41 -9.54 19.69
N LEU A 288 9.73 -8.41 20.29
CA LEU A 288 10.94 -7.67 20.05
C LEU A 288 11.76 -7.57 21.34
N PRO A 289 12.86 -8.31 21.48
CA PRO A 289 13.77 -8.16 22.60
C PRO A 289 14.41 -6.77 22.63
N ILE A 290 14.52 -6.17 23.83
CA ILE A 290 15.10 -4.85 24.06
C ILE A 290 16.04 -4.88 25.27
N GLY A 291 17.07 -4.04 25.23
CA GLY A 291 18.04 -3.88 26.33
C GLY A 291 17.58 -2.84 27.37
N ASP A 292 18.35 -2.76 28.46
CA ASP A 292 18.08 -1.95 29.63
C ASP A 292 17.92 -0.45 29.34
N ASP A 293 18.66 0.09 28.38
CA ASP A 293 18.55 1.49 27.97
C ASP A 293 17.17 1.79 27.41
N VAL A 294 16.66 0.90 26.54
CA VAL A 294 15.31 1.04 25.95
C VAL A 294 14.24 0.83 27.02
N ILE A 295 14.42 -0.12 27.94
CA ILE A 295 13.54 -0.33 29.09
C ILE A 295 13.47 0.95 29.94
N SER A 296 14.60 1.61 30.16
CA SER A 296 14.66 2.86 30.91
C SER A 296 13.89 3.99 30.24
N LEU A 297 13.93 4.09 28.90
CA LEU A 297 13.13 5.03 28.13
C LEU A 297 11.63 4.74 28.27
N PHE A 298 11.20 3.48 28.26
CA PHE A 298 9.79 3.11 28.49
C PHE A 298 9.34 3.47 29.89
N ARG A 299 10.15 3.20 30.92
CA ARG A 299 9.85 3.61 32.30
C ARG A 299 9.71 5.13 32.44
N ASN A 300 10.54 5.90 31.76
CA ASN A 300 10.41 7.37 31.74
C ASN A 300 9.10 7.82 31.07
N GLN A 301 8.71 7.17 29.98
CA GLN A 301 7.46 7.45 29.28
C GLN A 301 6.24 7.08 30.14
N GLN A 302 6.27 5.94 30.85
CA GLN A 302 5.23 5.52 31.78
C GLN A 302 5.06 6.54 32.92
N ARG A 303 6.17 7.03 33.51
CA ARG A 303 6.14 8.10 34.54
C ARG A 303 5.58 9.40 33.97
N ARG A 304 5.90 9.76 32.73
CA ARG A 304 5.36 10.95 32.07
C ARG A 304 3.85 10.84 31.87
N ARG A 305 3.39 9.70 31.36
CA ARG A 305 1.95 9.42 31.20
C ARG A 305 1.20 9.50 32.53
N ALA A 306 1.76 8.91 33.59
CA ALA A 306 1.18 8.99 34.93
C ALA A 306 1.04 10.44 35.42
N ARG A 307 2.06 11.30 35.22
CA ARG A 307 2.01 12.73 35.51
C ARG A 307 0.91 13.45 34.73
N TYR A 308 0.76 13.15 33.45
CA TYR A 308 -0.33 13.73 32.65
C TYR A 308 -1.69 13.32 33.16
N ARG A 309 -1.89 12.05 33.53
CA ARG A 309 -3.14 11.56 34.12
C ARG A 309 -3.47 12.26 35.41
N MET A 310 -2.50 12.46 36.29
CA MET A 310 -2.69 13.18 37.54
C MET A 310 -3.00 14.67 37.34
N ALA A 311 -2.45 15.31 36.34
CA ALA A 311 -2.66 16.73 36.04
C ALA A 311 -3.96 16.99 35.25
N THR A 312 -4.58 15.99 34.68
CA THR A 312 -5.79 16.12 33.86
C THR A 312 -7.02 16.28 34.81
N LYS A 313 -7.70 17.43 34.67
CA LYS A 313 -8.97 17.69 35.33
C LYS A 313 -10.11 17.21 34.43
N GLY A 314 -10.55 15.98 34.57
CA GLY A 314 -11.63 15.42 33.77
C GLY A 314 -11.41 13.96 33.42
N ASP A 315 -12.20 13.44 32.47
CA ASP A 315 -12.12 12.06 32.07
C ASP A 315 -10.84 11.77 31.29
N TRP A 316 -10.01 10.88 31.83
CA TRP A 316 -8.85 10.36 31.15
C TRP A 316 -9.29 9.23 30.20
N PRO A 317 -8.93 9.27 28.91
CA PRO A 317 -9.26 8.19 27.98
C PRO A 317 -8.65 6.85 28.41
N ASP A 318 -9.49 5.84 28.63
CA ASP A 318 -9.04 4.49 28.98
C ASP A 318 -8.61 3.69 27.73
N ASN A 319 -7.60 4.19 27.04
CA ASN A 319 -7.04 3.57 25.83
C ASN A 319 -5.76 2.77 26.07
N GLY A 320 -5.22 2.80 27.29
CA GLY A 320 -3.99 2.11 27.69
C GLY A 320 -2.72 2.57 26.98
N LEU A 321 -2.78 3.51 26.02
CA LEU A 321 -1.65 3.92 25.18
C LEU A 321 -0.51 4.54 26.02
N LEU A 322 0.73 4.20 25.66
CA LEU A 322 1.92 4.75 26.27
C LEU A 322 2.22 6.16 25.77
N PHE A 323 2.17 6.37 24.47
CA PHE A 323 2.49 7.65 23.82
C PHE A 323 1.19 8.45 23.61
N VAL A 324 0.91 9.36 24.50
CA VAL A 324 -0.30 10.18 24.53
C VAL A 324 0.00 11.66 24.62
N LEU A 325 -0.97 12.46 24.22
CA LEU A 325 -0.98 13.90 24.49
C LEU A 325 -1.22 14.17 26.00
N PRO A 326 -0.98 15.40 26.50
CA PRO A 326 -1.24 15.74 27.89
C PRO A 326 -2.67 15.48 28.38
N ASP A 327 -3.63 15.42 27.47
CA ASP A 327 -5.04 15.09 27.74
C ASP A 327 -5.37 13.59 27.59
N GLY A 328 -4.37 12.74 27.45
CA GLY A 328 -4.52 11.28 27.32
C GLY A 328 -4.93 10.78 25.94
N ARG A 329 -5.23 11.65 25.00
CA ARG A 329 -5.62 11.24 23.63
C ARG A 329 -4.43 10.74 22.83
N SER A 330 -4.70 9.83 21.88
CA SER A 330 -3.71 9.39 20.90
C SER A 330 -3.22 10.56 20.05
N PRO A 331 -1.91 10.73 19.85
CA PRO A 331 -1.41 11.72 18.92
C PRO A 331 -1.79 11.34 17.48
N HIS A 332 -2.12 12.34 16.67
CA HIS A 332 -2.35 12.11 15.24
C HIS A 332 -1.02 11.80 14.54
N PRO A 333 -0.87 10.67 13.82
CA PRO A 333 0.40 10.27 13.21
C PRO A 333 1.05 11.32 12.31
N GLU A 334 0.26 12.06 11.52
CA GLU A 334 0.79 13.15 10.69
C GLU A 334 1.31 14.33 11.54
N ARG A 335 0.61 14.66 12.64
CA ARG A 335 1.06 15.71 13.55
C ARG A 335 2.36 15.29 14.23
N PHE A 336 2.45 14.05 14.70
CA PHE A 336 3.66 13.49 15.27
C PHE A 336 4.85 13.56 14.28
N SER A 337 4.63 13.17 13.02
CA SER A 337 5.66 13.27 11.97
C SER A 337 6.06 14.73 11.66
N ARG A 338 5.11 15.68 11.74
CA ARG A 338 5.42 17.11 11.59
C ARG A 338 6.25 17.66 12.75
N GLU A 339 5.98 17.22 13.99
CA GLU A 339 6.79 17.60 15.14
C GLU A 339 8.23 17.07 15.01
N PHE A 340 8.40 15.83 14.54
CA PHE A 340 9.70 15.27 14.22
C PHE A 340 10.45 16.10 13.18
N LYS A 341 9.80 16.48 12.08
CA LYS A 341 10.40 17.35 11.06
C LYS A 341 10.77 18.74 11.63
N ARG A 342 9.94 19.29 12.51
CA ARG A 342 10.24 20.56 13.18
C ARG A 342 11.46 20.45 14.08
N PHE A 343 11.60 19.35 14.81
CA PHE A 343 12.78 19.06 15.62
C PHE A 343 14.03 19.03 14.75
N LEU A 344 14.07 18.25 13.66
CA LEU A 344 15.21 18.17 12.77
C LEU A 344 15.62 19.56 12.24
N ASN A 345 14.64 20.35 11.77
CA ASN A 345 14.91 21.69 11.27
C ASN A 345 15.43 22.66 12.35
N ALA A 346 14.93 22.53 13.59
CA ALA A 346 15.32 23.42 14.69
C ALA A 346 16.69 23.08 15.28
N THR A 347 17.18 21.89 15.03
CA THR A 347 18.49 21.38 15.50
C THR A 347 19.50 21.22 14.37
N ASP A 348 19.19 21.76 13.19
CA ASP A 348 20.02 21.71 11.98
C ASP A 348 20.42 20.28 11.56
N GLN A 349 19.53 19.32 11.83
CA GLN A 349 19.71 17.94 11.41
C GLN A 349 19.24 17.73 9.98
N ARG A 350 19.88 16.81 9.26
CA ARG A 350 19.44 16.45 7.91
C ARG A 350 17.97 16.01 7.90
N ALA A 351 17.21 16.57 6.98
CA ALA A 351 15.78 16.30 6.88
C ALA A 351 15.52 14.86 6.35
N ILE A 352 15.08 13.98 7.23
CA ILE A 352 14.54 12.66 6.89
C ILE A 352 13.08 12.55 7.29
N LYS A 353 12.36 11.60 6.69
CA LYS A 353 11.02 11.23 7.18
C LYS A 353 11.15 10.48 8.50
N PHE A 354 10.10 10.46 9.33
CA PHE A 354 10.11 9.65 10.56
C PHE A 354 10.45 8.17 10.30
N HIS A 355 9.98 7.63 9.19
CA HIS A 355 10.31 6.26 8.78
C HIS A 355 11.82 6.06 8.50
N GLY A 356 12.55 7.12 8.26
CA GLY A 356 14.01 7.12 8.12
C GLY A 356 14.74 6.61 9.37
N LEU A 357 14.17 6.78 10.57
CA LEU A 357 14.74 6.19 11.80
C LEU A 357 14.79 4.65 11.72
N ARG A 358 13.76 4.05 11.14
CA ARG A 358 13.74 2.60 10.88
C ARG A 358 14.76 2.20 9.80
N HIS A 359 14.91 3.02 8.77
CA HIS A 359 15.95 2.81 7.75
C HIS A 359 17.34 2.91 8.37
N THR A 360 17.58 3.89 9.24
CA THR A 360 18.82 4.02 10.02
C THR A 360 19.10 2.77 10.82
N TRP A 361 18.13 2.27 11.58
CA TRP A 361 18.28 1.04 12.34
C TRP A 361 18.67 -0.15 11.43
N ALA A 362 17.97 -0.32 10.30
CA ALA A 362 18.23 -1.41 9.35
C ALA A 362 19.64 -1.32 8.75
N THR A 363 20.05 -0.13 8.32
CA THR A 363 21.37 0.12 7.73
C THR A 363 22.46 -0.14 8.76
N ARG A 364 22.34 0.40 9.98
CA ARG A 364 23.30 0.17 11.08
C ARG A 364 23.40 -1.31 11.45
N ALA A 365 22.29 -2.04 11.52
CA ALA A 365 22.29 -3.47 11.81
C ALA A 365 23.05 -4.27 10.74
N LEU A 366 22.84 -3.94 9.46
CA LEU A 366 23.54 -4.60 8.35
C LEU A 366 25.04 -4.25 8.34
N GLU A 367 25.41 -2.99 8.58
CA GLU A 367 26.81 -2.57 8.73
C GLU A 367 27.51 -3.25 9.91
N ALA A 368 26.77 -3.53 10.99
CA ALA A 368 27.23 -4.35 12.10
C ALA A 368 27.22 -5.86 11.81
N SER A 369 27.06 -6.25 10.53
CA SER A 369 27.05 -7.64 10.08
C SER A 369 25.93 -8.51 10.67
N VAL A 370 24.82 -7.91 11.12
CA VAL A 370 23.64 -8.67 11.56
C VAL A 370 23.03 -9.37 10.34
N PRO A 371 22.77 -10.68 10.40
CA PRO A 371 22.21 -11.41 9.27
C PRO A 371 20.90 -10.81 8.74
N LEU A 372 20.74 -10.75 7.42
CA LEU A 372 19.58 -10.17 6.74
C LEU A 372 18.25 -10.74 7.23
N SER A 373 18.22 -12.06 7.49
CA SER A 373 17.04 -12.75 8.03
C SER A 373 16.63 -12.20 9.39
N VAL A 374 17.60 -11.97 10.29
CA VAL A 374 17.38 -11.40 11.62
C VAL A 374 16.87 -9.97 11.53
N VAL A 375 17.47 -9.15 10.64
CA VAL A 375 17.01 -7.78 10.38
C VAL A 375 15.57 -7.77 9.84
N SER A 376 15.27 -8.65 8.89
CA SER A 376 13.93 -8.78 8.28
C SER A 376 12.89 -9.22 9.30
N GLU A 377 13.20 -10.22 10.13
CA GLU A 377 12.32 -10.72 11.20
C GLU A 377 12.06 -9.64 12.25
N ARG A 378 13.11 -8.98 12.76
CA ARG A 378 12.99 -7.91 13.75
C ARG A 378 12.14 -6.76 13.25
N LEU A 379 12.31 -6.39 11.98
CA LEU A 379 11.50 -5.34 11.35
C LEU A 379 10.08 -5.81 10.97
N GLY A 380 9.83 -7.12 10.88
CA GLY A 380 8.54 -7.68 10.46
C GLY A 380 8.23 -7.32 9.00
N HIS A 381 9.20 -7.53 8.11
CA HIS A 381 8.99 -7.41 6.67
C HIS A 381 8.27 -8.65 6.16
N SER A 382 7.21 -8.44 5.36
CA SER A 382 6.46 -9.54 4.74
C SER A 382 7.22 -10.19 3.58
N ASP A 383 8.19 -9.49 3.00
CA ASP A 383 9.05 -9.92 1.91
C ASP A 383 10.51 -9.56 2.25
N GLU A 384 11.38 -10.55 2.26
CA GLU A 384 12.82 -10.38 2.50
C GLU A 384 13.50 -9.52 1.43
N ARG A 385 12.91 -9.43 0.24
CA ARG A 385 13.38 -8.56 -0.85
C ARG A 385 13.42 -7.08 -0.43
N VAL A 386 12.53 -6.66 0.49
CA VAL A 386 12.53 -5.30 1.04
C VAL A 386 13.83 -5.02 1.80
N THR A 387 14.30 -6.00 2.56
CA THR A 387 15.55 -5.90 3.30
C THR A 387 16.76 -6.08 2.38
N ALA A 388 16.64 -6.95 1.36
CA ALA A 388 17.68 -7.17 0.37
C ALA A 388 18.01 -5.92 -0.47
N GLN A 389 17.06 -5.03 -0.70
CA GLN A 389 17.30 -3.76 -1.40
C GLN A 389 18.24 -2.82 -0.62
N VAL A 390 18.19 -2.80 0.71
CA VAL A 390 19.16 -2.09 1.54
C VAL A 390 20.54 -2.76 1.43
N TYR A 391 20.56 -4.07 1.39
CA TYR A 391 21.77 -4.87 1.30
C TYR A 391 22.60 -4.56 0.04
N GLN A 392 21.95 -4.27 -1.11
CA GLN A 392 22.67 -3.95 -2.35
C GLN A 392 23.49 -2.65 -2.27
N HIS A 393 23.11 -1.70 -1.43
CA HIS A 393 23.87 -0.47 -1.25
C HIS A 393 25.03 -0.64 -0.26
N VAL A 394 24.90 -1.58 0.68
CA VAL A 394 25.93 -1.94 1.65
C VAL A 394 26.96 -2.91 1.04
N THR A 395 26.63 -3.59 -0.07
CA THR A 395 27.46 -4.65 -0.71
C THR A 395 28.82 -4.20 -1.24
N LYS A 396 29.08 -2.93 -1.48
CA LYS A 396 30.44 -2.47 -1.82
C LYS A 396 31.43 -2.69 -0.67
N GLU A 397 30.98 -2.57 0.58
CA GLU A 397 31.76 -2.87 1.77
C GLU A 397 31.83 -4.38 2.03
N PHE A 398 30.76 -5.13 1.76
CA PHE A 398 30.73 -6.59 1.86
C PHE A 398 31.56 -7.31 0.80
N ALA A 399 31.76 -6.71 -0.38
CA ALA A 399 32.69 -7.25 -1.39
C ALA A 399 34.12 -7.27 -0.82
N ARG A 400 34.50 -6.27 0.01
CA ARG A 400 35.76 -6.29 0.77
C ARG A 400 35.79 -7.36 1.85
N GLN A 401 34.69 -7.63 2.53
CA GLN A 401 34.60 -8.70 3.53
C GLN A 401 34.69 -10.09 2.88
N GLY A 402 34.24 -10.26 1.62
CA GLY A 402 34.49 -11.46 0.83
C GLY A 402 35.97 -11.78 0.65
N LEU A 403 36.83 -10.75 0.52
CA LEU A 403 38.27 -10.92 0.45
C LEU A 403 38.85 -11.41 1.80
N ILE A 404 38.30 -10.99 2.92
CA ILE A 404 38.70 -11.48 4.25
C ILE A 404 38.38 -12.98 4.40
N VAL A 405 37.25 -13.44 3.85
CA VAL A 405 36.91 -14.87 3.84
C VAL A 405 37.85 -15.66 2.93
N GLU A 406 38.25 -15.12 1.78
CA GLU A 406 39.26 -15.72 0.92
C GLU A 406 40.61 -15.84 1.63
N GLU A 407 41.06 -14.78 2.30
CA GLU A 407 42.28 -14.81 3.11
C GLU A 407 42.20 -15.83 4.24
N LEU A 408 41.08 -15.89 4.97
CA LEU A 408 40.85 -16.87 6.04
C LEU A 408 40.85 -18.31 5.49
N MET A 409 40.23 -18.57 4.36
CA MET A 409 40.18 -19.89 3.72
C MET A 409 41.57 -20.31 3.17
N LEU A 410 42.37 -19.37 2.69
CA LEU A 410 43.67 -19.64 2.15
C LEU A 410 44.73 -19.75 3.26
N SER A 411 44.63 -19.02 4.38
CA SER A 411 45.54 -19.08 5.52
C SER A 411 45.44 -20.38 6.32
N GLN A 412 44.32 -21.14 6.19
CA GLN A 412 44.19 -22.45 6.85
C GLN A 412 44.70 -23.64 6.02
N ARG A 413 45.33 -23.44 4.85
CA ARG A 413 45.96 -24.51 4.13
C ARG A 413 47.29 -24.88 4.81
N PRO A 414 47.49 -26.13 5.28
CA PRO A 414 48.80 -26.58 5.77
C PRO A 414 49.81 -26.45 4.64
N PRO A 415 51.06 -26.09 4.93
CA PRO A 415 52.10 -25.97 3.91
C PRO A 415 52.24 -27.30 3.17
N ALA A 416 52.27 -27.22 1.83
CA ALA A 416 52.46 -28.37 0.97
C ALA A 416 53.68 -29.14 1.44
N ARG A 417 53.52 -30.40 1.86
CA ARG A 417 54.67 -31.28 2.15
C ARG A 417 55.51 -31.40 0.87
N ARG A 418 56.77 -30.95 0.98
CA ARG A 418 57.81 -31.21 -0.04
C ARG A 418 58.26 -32.65 0.06
#